data_bded647f9afb9528a7ffc02f9e344315
#
_entry.id   bded647f9afb9528a7ffc02f9e344315
#
_cell.length_a   1.000
_cell.length_b   1.000
_cell.length_c   1.000
_cell.angle_alpha   90.00
_cell.angle_beta   90.00
_cell.angle_gamma   90.00
#
_symmetry.space_group_name_H-M   'P 1'
#
loop_
_entity.id
_entity.type
_entity.pdbx_description
1 polymer ?
#
loop_
_entity_poly.entity_id
_entity_poly.type
_entity_poly.pdbx_seq_one_letter_code
_entity_poly.pdbx_strand_id
1 'polypeptide(L)'
;MKKALSLFLAASMLVLVLLLAACGGEKEPENTTTGTNPQTTESTVGTSGTEKTDGTTIDSGKTTSSTSDAAGTTVPGGSTELTGKEKHPDFMDVNFGGKTFNFAVSKGWSGGWDCYEIYAEATGSDNLITEAIINRNAVVENLYNCKIRDTKTDSPGSLIDNDIALGTNNYDFLMKLFYLVSGSCMNIANLDIDFNHSWWNQDYIDAFSFTYEGTKVVHSISGKFNLNMYDSIVTMFADMDVYERAKASGKTDIDLYQTVKDGKWTIETMITLMEAAKVDVNGDSQLTFDGGDIFGFVTNPNVLSQLGFIYGAGIKSVLKDENDQYSSLTKENIDATYVSNVIDKAASVFKSPAFGQIGELNTVKAVANGQALFNTQWLIRLHSDEELINYGIDFSEKRISVIPFPKYSEEQEEYGTFICNRGYPLMVSKSITDATATAQFLEVFGYHSEMLLYPEYIKCIKTQCLCDDGAGEMLDIVLKSARCDYGIWNGSTGVINRIGEMVTSGKNNFAKAIASASKTCQSTLDSTMQTTYTKTK
;
A
#
# COMPACT_ATOMS: atom_id res chain seq x y z
N MET A 1 -12.89 42.21 -1.24
CA MET A 1 -12.08 41.11 -0.66
C MET A 1 -12.87 39.82 -0.43
N LYS A 2 -14.05 39.81 0.25
CA LYS A 2 -14.83 38.56 0.48
C LYS A 2 -15.29 37.84 -0.81
N LYS A 3 -15.62 38.53 -1.89
CA LYS A 3 -16.01 37.93 -3.18
C LYS A 3 -14.85 37.33 -3.97
N ALA A 4 -13.63 37.84 -3.81
CA ALA A 4 -12.44 37.31 -4.45
C ALA A 4 -11.96 36.01 -3.74
N LEU A 5 -12.11 35.93 -2.42
CA LEU A 5 -11.79 34.75 -1.64
C LEU A 5 -12.74 33.58 -1.93
N SER A 6 -14.02 33.86 -2.12
CA SER A 6 -15.04 32.87 -2.50
C SER A 6 -14.85 32.31 -3.92
N LEU A 7 -14.38 33.13 -4.87
CA LEU A 7 -14.02 32.64 -6.21
C LEU A 7 -12.75 31.80 -6.22
N PHE A 8 -11.79 32.11 -5.35
CA PHE A 8 -10.54 31.35 -5.23
C PHE A 8 -10.77 29.96 -4.58
N LEU A 9 -11.65 29.88 -3.57
CA LEU A 9 -12.08 28.60 -3.00
C LEU A 9 -12.90 27.76 -3.99
N ALA A 10 -13.77 28.37 -4.78
CA ALA A 10 -14.55 27.68 -5.81
C ALA A 10 -13.67 27.17 -6.96
N ALA A 11 -12.64 27.92 -7.34
CA ALA A 11 -11.68 27.51 -8.36
C ALA A 11 -10.78 26.37 -7.88
N SER A 12 -10.34 26.38 -6.62
CA SER A 12 -9.55 25.28 -6.05
C SER A 12 -10.37 24.01 -5.85
N MET A 13 -11.66 24.10 -5.51
CA MET A 13 -12.56 22.93 -5.50
C MET A 13 -12.84 22.39 -6.90
N LEU A 14 -12.93 23.25 -7.92
CA LEU A 14 -13.17 22.82 -9.30
C LEU A 14 -11.95 22.09 -9.88
N VAL A 15 -10.74 22.50 -9.52
CA VAL A 15 -9.49 21.80 -9.91
C VAL A 15 -9.39 20.46 -9.19
N LEU A 16 -9.82 20.35 -7.94
CA LEU A 16 -9.87 19.08 -7.20
C LEU A 16 -10.90 18.11 -7.81
N VAL A 17 -12.06 18.62 -8.25
CA VAL A 17 -13.11 17.83 -8.92
C VAL A 17 -12.70 17.41 -10.33
N LEU A 18 -11.91 18.21 -11.05
CA LEU A 18 -11.38 17.84 -12.37
C LEU A 18 -10.25 16.79 -12.25
N LEU A 19 -9.50 16.77 -11.16
CA LEU A 19 -8.52 15.70 -10.88
C LEU A 19 -9.21 14.38 -10.48
N LEU A 20 -10.42 14.45 -9.91
CA LEU A 20 -11.24 13.27 -9.60
C LEU A 20 -12.01 12.76 -10.84
N ALA A 21 -12.34 13.62 -11.80
CA ALA A 21 -13.02 13.24 -13.04
C ALA A 21 -12.10 12.58 -14.09
N ALA A 22 -10.78 12.72 -13.95
CA ALA A 22 -9.81 12.03 -14.80
C ALA A 22 -9.64 10.53 -14.46
N CYS A 23 -10.34 10.05 -13.43
CA CYS A 23 -10.34 8.63 -13.01
C CYS A 23 -11.74 7.97 -13.09
N GLY A 24 -12.69 8.49 -13.87
CA GLY A 24 -14.05 7.96 -13.97
C GLY A 24 -14.51 7.78 -15.41
N GLY A 25 -14.88 6.55 -15.73
CA GLY A 25 -15.26 5.94 -16.97
C GLY A 25 -16.15 6.72 -17.96
N GLU A 26 -15.93 6.40 -19.21
CA GLU A 26 -16.79 6.75 -20.34
C GLU A 26 -18.19 6.13 -20.17
N LYS A 27 -19.21 6.96 -20.39
CA LYS A 27 -20.60 6.52 -20.53
C LYS A 27 -20.82 5.97 -21.95
N GLU A 28 -21.22 4.72 -22.06
CA GLU A 28 -21.81 4.21 -23.29
C GLU A 28 -23.20 4.81 -23.54
N PRO A 29 -23.63 4.98 -24.83
CA PRO A 29 -24.92 5.54 -25.15
C PRO A 29 -26.05 4.49 -25.00
N GLU A 30 -27.13 4.91 -24.39
CA GLU A 30 -28.40 4.18 -24.29
C GLU A 30 -28.94 3.81 -25.68
N ASN A 31 -29.22 2.53 -25.86
CA ASN A 31 -30.03 2.05 -26.97
C ASN A 31 -31.32 1.42 -26.42
N THR A 32 -32.39 2.16 -26.58
CA THR A 32 -33.77 1.72 -26.32
C THR A 32 -34.24 0.72 -27.36
N THR A 33 -34.62 -0.47 -26.95
CA THR A 33 -35.70 -1.22 -27.64
C THR A 33 -36.45 -2.14 -26.67
N THR A 34 -37.75 -1.99 -26.76
CA THR A 34 -38.85 -2.64 -26.07
C THR A 34 -39.01 -4.14 -26.43
N GLY A 35 -39.41 -4.94 -25.46
CA GLY A 35 -40.39 -5.96 -25.76
C GLY A 35 -40.20 -7.36 -25.23
N THR A 36 -41.08 -7.71 -24.32
CA THR A 36 -41.74 -8.99 -24.06
C THR A 36 -41.02 -10.17 -23.38
N ASN A 37 -41.49 -10.39 -22.15
CA ASN A 37 -41.48 -11.67 -21.43
C ASN A 37 -42.43 -12.70 -22.13
N PRO A 38 -42.21 -14.02 -22.05
CA PRO A 38 -42.91 -14.79 -21.01
C PRO A 38 -42.24 -16.06 -20.43
N GLN A 39 -42.54 -16.26 -19.13
CA GLN A 39 -42.92 -17.50 -18.42
C GLN A 39 -42.13 -18.81 -18.50
N THR A 40 -41.70 -19.18 -17.29
CA THR A 40 -41.81 -20.48 -16.56
C THR A 40 -41.79 -21.80 -17.32
N THR A 41 -40.92 -22.71 -16.85
CA THR A 41 -41.36 -24.09 -16.46
C THR A 41 -40.35 -24.73 -15.48
N GLU A 42 -40.90 -25.17 -14.36
CA GLU A 42 -40.31 -26.13 -13.43
C GLU A 42 -40.18 -27.52 -14.09
N SER A 43 -39.16 -28.27 -13.66
CA SER A 43 -39.28 -29.72 -13.57
C SER A 43 -38.32 -30.30 -12.55
N THR A 44 -38.93 -30.95 -11.63
CA THR A 44 -38.43 -31.75 -10.50
C THR A 44 -37.94 -33.14 -10.93
N VAL A 45 -37.17 -33.77 -10.00
CA VAL A 45 -37.08 -35.19 -9.61
C VAL A 45 -35.99 -36.07 -10.21
N GLY A 46 -35.24 -36.69 -9.29
CA GLY A 46 -34.59 -37.98 -9.51
C GLY A 46 -33.49 -38.31 -8.49
N THR A 47 -33.93 -38.91 -7.40
CA THR A 47 -33.17 -39.57 -6.31
C THR A 47 -32.39 -40.80 -6.77
N SER A 48 -31.36 -41.10 -5.98
CA SER A 48 -30.92 -42.42 -5.49
C SER A 48 -29.59 -42.97 -5.99
N GLY A 49 -28.80 -43.45 -5.01
CA GLY A 49 -27.91 -44.58 -5.16
C GLY A 49 -26.68 -44.54 -4.25
N THR A 50 -26.84 -45.03 -3.04
CA THR A 50 -25.81 -45.50 -2.10
C THR A 50 -24.91 -46.58 -2.74
N GLU A 51 -23.61 -46.59 -2.43
CA GLU A 51 -22.93 -47.80 -1.99
C GLU A 51 -21.58 -47.55 -1.33
N LYS A 52 -21.35 -48.30 -0.27
CA LYS A 52 -20.19 -48.42 0.62
C LYS A 52 -19.11 -49.32 0.02
N THR A 53 -17.90 -49.16 0.52
CA THR A 53 -16.88 -50.11 1.01
C THR A 53 -15.50 -49.59 0.60
N ASP A 54 -14.36 -49.76 1.26
CA ASP A 54 -13.94 -50.42 2.50
C ASP A 54 -12.53 -49.94 2.82
N GLY A 55 -12.12 -49.99 4.05
CA GLY A 55 -10.85 -49.49 4.57
C GLY A 55 -9.64 -50.34 4.19
N THR A 56 -8.46 -49.71 4.31
CA THR A 56 -7.23 -50.44 4.60
C THR A 56 -6.30 -49.57 5.45
N THR A 57 -6.13 -49.96 6.69
CA THR A 57 -5.11 -49.55 7.64
C THR A 57 -3.79 -50.18 7.23
N ILE A 58 -2.68 -49.46 7.22
CA ILE A 58 -1.34 -50.01 7.37
C ILE A 58 -0.53 -49.12 8.33
N ASP A 59 0.08 -49.83 9.24
CA ASP A 59 0.72 -49.63 10.49
C ASP A 59 2.11 -48.96 10.41
N SER A 60 2.47 -48.35 11.51
CA SER A 60 3.71 -47.90 12.10
C SER A 60 5.06 -48.41 11.52
N GLY A 61 5.97 -47.46 11.36
CA GLY A 61 7.41 -47.69 11.26
C GLY A 61 8.22 -46.70 12.07
N LYS A 62 8.62 -47.14 13.25
CA LYS A 62 9.49 -46.48 14.24
C LYS A 62 10.95 -46.70 13.83
N THR A 63 11.78 -45.63 13.78
CA THR A 63 13.27 -45.82 13.84
C THR A 63 13.93 -44.66 14.59
N THR A 64 14.35 -44.97 15.73
CA THR A 64 15.47 -44.68 16.64
C THR A 64 16.54 -43.65 16.26
N SER A 65 16.72 -42.77 17.20
CA SER A 65 17.85 -42.01 17.76
C SER A 65 19.26 -42.31 17.29
N SER A 66 20.05 -41.26 17.14
CA SER A 66 21.46 -41.27 17.55
C SER A 66 21.81 -39.93 18.19
N THR A 67 22.18 -40.02 19.45
CA THR A 67 22.79 -39.02 20.33
C THR A 67 24.23 -38.74 19.90
N SER A 68 24.64 -37.47 19.96
CA SER A 68 26.04 -37.11 20.24
C SER A 68 26.06 -35.91 21.18
N ASP A 69 26.56 -36.19 22.38
CA ASP A 69 26.85 -35.24 23.44
C ASP A 69 27.93 -34.25 23.03
N ALA A 70 27.74 -32.97 23.30
CA ALA A 70 28.81 -32.04 23.56
C ALA A 70 28.35 -31.03 24.65
N ALA A 71 29.20 -30.93 25.65
CA ALA A 71 29.05 -30.39 26.96
C ALA A 71 28.67 -28.88 26.99
N GLY A 72 27.95 -28.57 28.05
CA GLY A 72 27.28 -27.37 28.41
C GLY A 72 28.10 -26.12 28.65
N THR A 73 27.38 -25.01 28.51
CA THR A 73 27.53 -23.88 29.40
C THR A 73 26.12 -23.29 29.57
N THR A 74 25.57 -23.45 30.77
CA THR A 74 24.32 -22.88 31.20
C THR A 74 24.45 -21.38 31.33
N VAL A 75 23.73 -20.63 30.48
CA VAL A 75 23.36 -19.22 30.71
C VAL A 75 21.90 -19.21 31.15
N PRO A 76 21.56 -18.71 32.35
CA PRO A 76 20.17 -18.59 32.77
C PRO A 76 19.58 -17.32 32.17
N GLY A 77 18.62 -17.50 31.31
CA GLY A 77 17.85 -16.43 30.69
C GLY A 77 17.25 -16.90 29.37
N GLY A 78 16.45 -17.97 29.42
CA GLY A 78 15.61 -18.32 28.27
C GLY A 78 14.52 -17.30 28.11
N SER A 79 14.68 -16.35 27.18
CA SER A 79 13.54 -15.59 26.68
C SER A 79 12.64 -16.60 25.97
N THR A 80 11.50 -16.92 26.54
CA THR A 80 10.45 -17.67 25.85
C THR A 80 10.08 -16.83 24.64
N GLU A 81 10.26 -17.36 23.45
CA GLU A 81 9.86 -16.69 22.22
C GLU A 81 8.35 -16.45 22.28
N LEU A 82 7.93 -15.17 22.20
CA LEU A 82 6.53 -14.79 22.27
C LEU A 82 5.80 -15.27 21.02
N THR A 83 4.68 -15.94 21.19
CA THR A 83 3.88 -16.51 20.09
C THR A 83 2.72 -15.61 19.68
N GLY A 84 2.48 -14.54 20.44
CA GLY A 84 1.35 -13.63 20.27
C GLY A 84 0.01 -14.21 20.77
N LYS A 85 0.01 -15.39 21.38
CA LYS A 85 -1.18 -16.00 22.00
C LYS A 85 -1.27 -15.75 23.50
N GLU A 86 -0.27 -15.11 24.08
CA GLU A 86 -0.14 -14.66 25.45
C GLU A 86 -0.11 -13.13 25.53
N LYS A 87 -0.39 -12.58 26.69
CA LYS A 87 -0.24 -11.13 26.93
C LYS A 87 1.22 -10.72 26.79
N HIS A 88 1.46 -9.57 26.17
CA HIS A 88 2.79 -8.95 26.18
C HIS A 88 3.21 -8.63 27.63
N PRO A 89 4.49 -8.81 28.00
CA PRO A 89 4.97 -8.57 29.36
C PRO A 89 4.62 -7.21 29.94
N ASP A 90 4.63 -6.16 29.15
CA ASP A 90 4.32 -4.78 29.60
C ASP A 90 2.81 -4.55 29.80
N PHE A 91 1.95 -5.48 29.35
CA PHE A 91 0.49 -5.36 29.39
C PHE A 91 -0.20 -6.51 30.15
N MET A 92 0.54 -7.18 31.06
CA MET A 92 0.04 -8.34 31.80
C MET A 92 -1.21 -8.02 32.62
N ASP A 93 -1.27 -6.85 33.26
CA ASP A 93 -2.36 -6.43 34.13
C ASP A 93 -3.52 -5.76 33.38
N VAL A 94 -3.41 -5.55 32.07
CA VAL A 94 -4.45 -4.89 31.28
C VAL A 94 -5.71 -5.75 31.21
N ASN A 95 -6.85 -5.14 31.53
CA ASN A 95 -8.20 -5.72 31.44
C ASN A 95 -9.19 -4.59 31.16
N PHE A 96 -9.87 -4.65 30.05
CA PHE A 96 -10.78 -3.59 29.60
C PHE A 96 -12.21 -3.72 30.11
N GLY A 97 -12.49 -4.70 31.02
CA GLY A 97 -13.78 -4.81 31.69
C GLY A 97 -14.98 -5.08 30.77
N GLY A 98 -14.77 -5.66 29.60
CA GLY A 98 -15.82 -5.91 28.62
C GLY A 98 -16.09 -4.73 27.67
N LYS A 99 -15.24 -3.66 27.67
CA LYS A 99 -15.39 -2.51 26.76
C LYS A 99 -15.36 -2.98 25.30
N THR A 100 -16.23 -2.39 24.47
CA THR A 100 -16.14 -2.51 23.02
C THR A 100 -15.35 -1.34 22.47
N PHE A 101 -14.31 -1.62 21.68
CA PHE A 101 -13.57 -0.65 20.91
C PHE A 101 -14.13 -0.63 19.49
N ASN A 102 -14.68 0.52 19.09
CA ASN A 102 -15.40 0.69 17.84
C ASN A 102 -14.62 1.58 16.87
N PHE A 103 -14.50 1.09 15.66
CA PHE A 103 -13.84 1.77 14.55
C PHE A 103 -14.88 2.27 13.54
N ALA A 104 -14.86 3.55 13.22
CA ALA A 104 -15.51 4.09 12.03
C ALA A 104 -14.52 3.99 10.87
N VAL A 105 -14.80 3.12 9.89
CA VAL A 105 -13.85 2.82 8.83
C VAL A 105 -14.41 3.14 7.44
N SER A 106 -13.53 3.56 6.53
CA SER A 106 -13.90 3.86 5.16
C SER A 106 -14.29 2.59 4.41
N LYS A 107 -15.45 2.64 3.76
CA LYS A 107 -15.78 1.77 2.66
C LYS A 107 -15.04 2.29 1.42
N GLY A 108 -14.30 1.45 0.75
CA GLY A 108 -13.55 1.81 -0.45
C GLY A 108 -14.46 2.29 -1.58
N TRP A 109 -13.90 2.90 -2.58
CA TRP A 109 -14.63 3.42 -3.73
C TRP A 109 -14.96 2.38 -4.81
N SER A 110 -14.27 1.26 -4.77
CA SER A 110 -14.48 0.10 -5.65
C SER A 110 -13.96 -1.12 -4.93
N GLY A 111 -14.57 -2.27 -5.13
CA GLY A 111 -14.19 -3.53 -4.48
C GLY A 111 -12.68 -3.73 -4.43
N GLY A 112 -12.19 -4.22 -3.31
CA GLY A 112 -10.77 -4.44 -3.06
C GLY A 112 -10.05 -3.30 -2.33
N TRP A 113 -10.62 -2.11 -2.24
CA TRP A 113 -10.05 -0.98 -1.47
C TRP A 113 -10.83 -0.68 -0.18
N ASP A 114 -11.64 -1.59 0.30
CA ASP A 114 -12.31 -1.47 1.59
C ASP A 114 -11.29 -1.63 2.73
N CYS A 115 -11.51 -0.94 3.86
CA CYS A 115 -10.81 -1.27 5.09
C CYS A 115 -11.34 -2.62 5.59
N TYR A 116 -10.55 -3.67 5.45
CA TYR A 116 -10.96 -5.04 5.76
C TYR A 116 -10.27 -5.61 7.00
N GLU A 117 -9.19 -5.00 7.43
CA GLU A 117 -8.24 -5.55 8.38
C GLU A 117 -8.63 -5.39 9.86
N ILE A 118 -9.71 -4.67 10.17
CA ILE A 118 -10.11 -4.41 11.56
C ILE A 118 -11.00 -5.52 12.10
N TYR A 119 -12.05 -5.88 11.36
CA TYR A 119 -13.01 -6.88 11.77
C TYR A 119 -13.47 -7.73 10.59
N ALA A 120 -13.60 -9.02 10.82
CA ALA A 120 -14.17 -9.97 9.88
C ALA A 120 -15.02 -11.01 10.63
N GLU A 121 -16.05 -11.53 9.94
CA GLU A 121 -16.87 -12.64 10.41
C GLU A 121 -16.53 -13.89 9.58
N ALA A 122 -16.52 -15.05 10.23
CA ALA A 122 -16.26 -16.31 9.55
C ALA A 122 -17.40 -16.64 8.57
N THR A 123 -17.05 -16.90 7.31
CA THR A 123 -18.02 -17.26 6.26
C THR A 123 -17.99 -18.75 5.90
N GLY A 124 -16.96 -19.46 6.37
CA GLY A 124 -16.73 -20.89 6.08
C GLY A 124 -15.96 -21.15 4.77
N SER A 125 -15.59 -20.09 4.04
CA SER A 125 -14.69 -20.12 2.87
C SER A 125 -13.67 -18.99 2.94
N ASP A 126 -13.11 -18.79 4.14
CA ASP A 126 -12.23 -17.65 4.42
C ASP A 126 -10.82 -17.90 3.86
N ASN A 127 -10.18 -16.83 3.40
CA ASN A 127 -8.77 -16.86 3.02
C ASN A 127 -7.87 -16.68 4.26
N LEU A 128 -6.57 -16.92 4.09
CA LEU A 128 -5.57 -16.83 5.18
C LEU A 128 -5.61 -15.48 5.91
N ILE A 129 -5.86 -14.39 5.21
CA ILE A 129 -5.87 -13.04 5.81
C ILE A 129 -7.12 -12.87 6.67
N THR A 130 -8.29 -13.27 6.17
CA THR A 130 -9.56 -13.25 6.93
C THR A 130 -9.48 -14.09 8.19
N GLU A 131 -8.95 -15.31 8.08
CA GLU A 131 -8.72 -16.18 9.26
C GLU A 131 -7.77 -15.54 10.28
N ALA A 132 -6.71 -14.87 9.81
CA ALA A 132 -5.77 -14.18 10.69
C ALA A 132 -6.39 -12.98 11.42
N ILE A 133 -7.28 -12.22 10.77
CA ILE A 133 -8.04 -11.12 11.38
C ILE A 133 -8.92 -11.67 12.51
N ILE A 134 -9.68 -12.72 12.21
CA ILE A 134 -10.57 -13.38 13.18
C ILE A 134 -9.77 -13.90 14.38
N ASN A 135 -8.65 -14.58 14.12
CA ASN A 135 -7.76 -15.13 15.16
C ASN A 135 -7.16 -14.03 16.03
N ARG A 136 -6.59 -12.97 15.46
CA ARG A 136 -6.05 -11.82 16.18
C ARG A 136 -7.12 -11.21 17.08
N ASN A 137 -8.32 -10.95 16.55
CA ASN A 137 -9.41 -10.37 17.33
C ASN A 137 -9.84 -11.29 18.49
N ALA A 138 -10.01 -12.58 18.24
CA ALA A 138 -10.36 -13.55 19.27
C ALA A 138 -9.32 -13.60 20.41
N VAL A 139 -8.04 -13.55 20.08
CA VAL A 139 -6.95 -13.54 21.07
C VAL A 139 -7.01 -12.26 21.90
N VAL A 140 -7.08 -11.07 21.28
CA VAL A 140 -7.14 -9.78 21.98
C VAL A 140 -8.40 -9.69 22.85
N GLU A 141 -9.57 -10.04 22.32
CA GLU A 141 -10.85 -10.00 23.05
C GLU A 141 -10.82 -10.91 24.30
N ASN A 142 -10.25 -12.10 24.18
CA ASN A 142 -10.19 -13.05 25.28
C ASN A 142 -9.13 -12.67 26.33
N LEU A 143 -7.92 -12.30 25.91
CA LEU A 143 -6.83 -11.99 26.85
C LEU A 143 -7.07 -10.71 27.64
N TYR A 144 -7.69 -9.71 27.03
CA TYR A 144 -7.83 -8.38 27.61
C TYR A 144 -9.28 -8.02 27.98
N ASN A 145 -10.21 -8.98 27.83
CA ASN A 145 -11.64 -8.80 28.18
C ASN A 145 -12.24 -7.56 27.50
N CYS A 146 -12.27 -7.56 26.18
CA CYS A 146 -12.86 -6.50 25.36
C CYS A 146 -13.61 -7.06 24.14
N LYS A 147 -14.14 -6.18 23.32
CA LYS A 147 -14.68 -6.46 21.99
C LYS A 147 -14.11 -5.50 20.97
N ILE A 148 -13.90 -5.96 19.73
CA ILE A 148 -13.43 -5.19 18.60
C ILE A 148 -14.53 -5.19 17.53
N ARG A 149 -14.97 -4.02 17.09
CA ARG A 149 -16.00 -3.89 16.06
C ARG A 149 -15.66 -2.75 15.12
N ASP A 150 -16.11 -2.86 13.88
CA ASP A 150 -16.06 -1.77 12.92
C ASP A 150 -17.45 -1.42 12.36
N THR A 151 -17.53 -0.22 11.80
CA THR A 151 -18.65 0.26 11.00
C THR A 151 -18.10 0.81 9.69
N LYS A 152 -18.32 0.07 8.61
CA LYS A 152 -17.90 0.45 7.26
C LYS A 152 -18.89 1.44 6.64
N THR A 153 -18.40 2.60 6.20
CA THR A 153 -19.22 3.65 5.62
C THR A 153 -18.44 4.51 4.61
N ASP A 154 -19.14 5.12 3.68
CA ASP A 154 -18.57 6.08 2.72
C ASP A 154 -18.12 7.39 3.39
N SER A 155 -18.60 7.68 4.58
CA SER A 155 -18.34 8.93 5.31
C SER A 155 -17.99 8.71 6.79
N PRO A 156 -16.92 7.98 7.11
CA PRO A 156 -16.59 7.65 8.51
C PRO A 156 -16.27 8.90 9.35
N GLY A 157 -15.74 9.96 8.74
CA GLY A 157 -15.52 11.24 9.42
C GLY A 157 -16.82 11.86 9.92
N SER A 158 -17.87 11.85 9.09
CA SER A 158 -19.19 12.38 9.48
C SER A 158 -19.85 11.54 10.58
N LEU A 159 -19.52 10.25 10.64
CA LEU A 159 -20.00 9.37 11.70
C LEU A 159 -19.41 9.79 13.05
N ILE A 160 -18.11 10.07 13.11
CA ILE A 160 -17.43 10.61 14.30
C ILE A 160 -17.94 12.01 14.65
N ASP A 161 -18.12 12.90 13.66
CA ASP A 161 -18.62 14.26 13.90
C ASP A 161 -20.02 14.24 14.56
N ASN A 162 -20.91 13.37 14.08
CA ASN A 162 -22.25 13.19 14.62
C ASN A 162 -22.22 12.56 16.03
N ASP A 163 -21.35 11.57 16.24
CA ASP A 163 -21.18 10.92 17.55
C ASP A 163 -20.76 11.92 18.63
N ILE A 164 -19.81 12.79 18.34
CA ILE A 164 -19.39 13.88 19.20
C ILE A 164 -20.51 14.89 19.43
N ALA A 165 -21.19 15.32 18.35
CA ALA A 165 -22.27 16.32 18.45
C ALA A 165 -23.44 15.82 19.29
N LEU A 166 -23.73 14.53 19.28
CA LEU A 166 -24.79 13.89 20.07
C LEU A 166 -24.33 13.49 21.49
N GLY A 167 -23.01 13.50 21.75
CA GLY A 167 -22.45 13.06 23.03
C GLY A 167 -22.66 11.57 23.29
N THR A 168 -22.75 10.75 22.25
CA THR A 168 -23.04 9.31 22.37
C THR A 168 -21.80 8.47 22.63
N ASN A 169 -20.61 8.96 22.24
CA ASN A 169 -19.29 8.32 22.46
C ASN A 169 -19.24 6.85 22.00
N ASN A 170 -19.80 6.57 20.82
CA ASN A 170 -19.90 5.21 20.28
C ASN A 170 -18.64 4.77 19.54
N TYR A 171 -17.79 5.71 19.10
CA TYR A 171 -16.64 5.42 18.27
C TYR A 171 -15.34 5.92 18.91
N ASP A 172 -14.37 5.02 19.07
CA ASP A 172 -13.04 5.35 19.60
C ASP A 172 -12.08 5.75 18.48
N PHE A 173 -12.21 5.15 17.30
CA PHE A 173 -11.24 5.26 16.21
C PHE A 173 -11.87 5.61 14.87
N LEU A 174 -11.10 6.34 14.06
CA LEU A 174 -11.43 6.68 12.67
C LEU A 174 -10.33 6.17 11.75
N MET A 175 -10.70 5.40 10.73
CA MET A 175 -9.81 5.05 9.62
C MET A 175 -10.46 5.46 8.30
N LYS A 176 -9.78 6.25 7.51
CA LYS A 176 -10.34 6.74 6.25
C LYS A 176 -9.32 6.87 5.15
N LEU A 177 -9.81 6.71 3.92
CA LEU A 177 -9.05 6.97 2.72
C LEU A 177 -8.63 8.44 2.67
N PHE A 178 -7.41 8.68 2.30
CA PHE A 178 -6.72 9.97 2.29
C PHE A 178 -6.52 10.59 3.68
N TYR A 179 -5.34 11.13 3.87
CA TYR A 179 -4.99 11.88 5.05
C TYR A 179 -5.66 13.25 5.01
N LEU A 180 -6.76 13.40 5.73
CA LEU A 180 -7.44 14.68 5.93
C LEU A 180 -7.61 14.92 7.41
N VAL A 181 -7.06 16.02 7.90
CA VAL A 181 -7.16 16.39 9.31
C VAL A 181 -8.62 16.54 9.72
N SER A 182 -9.06 15.72 10.65
CA SER A 182 -10.37 15.82 11.27
C SER A 182 -10.30 16.65 12.54
N GLY A 183 -11.17 17.64 12.67
CA GLY A 183 -11.33 18.41 13.92
C GLY A 183 -11.90 17.59 15.06
N SER A 184 -12.47 16.45 14.77
CA SER A 184 -13.06 15.51 15.74
C SER A 184 -12.08 14.46 16.26
N CYS A 185 -10.83 14.48 15.77
CA CYS A 185 -9.76 13.62 16.26
C CYS A 185 -8.74 14.40 17.07
N MET A 186 -8.17 13.72 18.06
CA MET A 186 -7.22 14.32 19.00
C MET A 186 -5.77 14.19 18.52
N ASN A 187 -4.87 14.91 19.17
CA ASN A 187 -3.44 14.68 19.06
C ASN A 187 -3.06 13.40 19.84
N ILE A 188 -2.65 12.37 19.10
CA ILE A 188 -2.32 11.05 19.67
C ILE A 188 -1.05 11.12 20.55
N ALA A 189 -0.17 12.13 20.34
CA ALA A 189 0.96 12.37 21.23
C ALA A 189 0.56 12.71 22.69
N ASN A 190 -0.71 13.00 22.93
CA ASN A 190 -1.24 13.20 24.29
C ASN A 190 -1.61 11.87 24.99
N LEU A 191 -1.56 10.75 24.28
CA LEU A 191 -1.76 9.41 24.84
C LEU A 191 -0.41 8.81 25.26
N ASP A 192 -0.44 7.94 26.26
CA ASP A 192 0.73 7.21 26.75
C ASP A 192 1.01 6.01 25.83
N ILE A 193 1.58 6.27 24.65
CA ILE A 193 1.95 5.28 23.63
C ILE A 193 3.45 5.36 23.38
N ASP A 194 4.13 4.21 23.43
CA ASP A 194 5.53 4.10 23.02
C ASP A 194 5.64 3.83 21.52
N PHE A 195 5.82 4.89 20.76
CA PHE A 195 5.96 4.78 19.31
C PHE A 195 7.26 4.08 18.84
N ASN A 196 8.15 3.67 19.73
CA ASN A 196 9.36 2.92 19.35
C ASN A 196 9.11 1.41 19.22
N HIS A 197 7.95 0.91 19.63
CA HIS A 197 7.62 -0.50 19.43
C HIS A 197 7.59 -0.90 17.95
N SER A 198 8.00 -2.14 17.64
CA SER A 198 8.14 -2.69 16.28
C SER A 198 6.82 -2.83 15.53
N TRP A 199 5.70 -2.91 16.23
CA TRP A 199 4.37 -2.98 15.60
C TRP A 199 3.90 -1.65 15.00
N TRP A 200 4.56 -0.52 15.31
CA TRP A 200 4.30 0.76 14.66
C TRP A 200 5.07 0.92 13.36
N ASN A 201 4.48 1.57 12.38
CA ASN A 201 5.18 1.97 11.16
C ASN A 201 5.97 3.26 11.42
N GLN A 202 7.27 3.10 11.74
CA GLN A 202 8.14 4.22 12.09
C GLN A 202 8.25 5.26 10.97
N ASP A 203 8.37 4.81 9.71
CA ASP A 203 8.49 5.72 8.57
C ASP A 203 7.20 6.54 8.38
N TYR A 204 6.02 5.93 8.66
CA TYR A 204 4.75 6.65 8.66
C TYR A 204 4.71 7.70 9.78
N ILE A 205 5.02 7.30 11.00
CA ILE A 205 4.96 8.21 12.16
C ILE A 205 5.95 9.36 11.96
N ASP A 206 7.16 9.08 11.48
CA ASP A 206 8.12 10.12 11.15
C ASP A 206 7.59 11.07 10.06
N ALA A 207 7.07 10.53 8.96
CA ALA A 207 6.56 11.35 7.85
C ALA A 207 5.32 12.17 8.22
N PHE A 208 4.45 11.69 9.14
CA PHE A 208 3.15 12.32 9.44
C PHE A 208 3.04 12.95 10.83
N SER A 209 4.15 13.06 11.56
CA SER A 209 4.23 13.87 12.79
C SER A 209 5.07 15.11 12.57
N PHE A 210 4.91 16.11 13.39
CA PHE A 210 5.72 17.34 13.35
C PHE A 210 5.68 18.05 14.72
N THR A 211 6.58 19.01 14.91
CA THR A 211 6.57 19.88 16.10
C THR A 211 6.07 21.26 15.70
N TYR A 212 5.07 21.78 16.42
CA TYR A 212 4.53 23.11 16.21
C TYR A 212 4.36 23.85 17.54
N GLU A 213 4.90 25.06 17.66
CA GLU A 213 4.92 25.83 18.91
C GLU A 213 5.45 25.04 20.12
N GLY A 214 6.47 24.20 19.90
CA GLY A 214 7.06 23.34 20.92
C GLY A 214 6.22 22.11 21.32
N THR A 215 5.12 21.85 20.63
CA THR A 215 4.25 20.69 20.87
C THR A 215 4.43 19.66 19.76
N LYS A 216 4.71 18.41 20.13
CA LYS A 216 4.69 17.28 19.17
C LYS A 216 3.26 17.00 18.75
N VAL A 217 3.01 16.93 17.46
CA VAL A 217 1.70 16.63 16.87
C VAL A 217 1.78 15.31 16.13
N VAL A 218 1.00 14.33 16.58
CA VAL A 218 0.77 13.04 15.94
C VAL A 218 -0.72 12.93 15.67
N HIS A 219 -1.13 13.23 14.46
CA HIS A 219 -2.56 13.26 14.12
C HIS A 219 -3.12 11.89 13.76
N SER A 220 -2.30 11.03 13.20
CA SER A 220 -2.66 9.67 12.81
C SER A 220 -1.46 8.75 12.93
N ILE A 221 -1.74 7.47 13.06
CA ILE A 221 -0.74 6.41 13.17
C ILE A 221 -1.03 5.27 12.20
N SER A 222 -0.01 4.49 11.91
CA SER A 222 -0.09 3.23 11.18
C SER A 222 0.83 2.20 11.82
N GLY A 223 0.54 0.93 11.57
CA GLY A 223 1.30 -0.17 12.16
C GLY A 223 0.98 -1.50 11.49
N LYS A 224 1.39 -2.60 12.12
CA LYS A 224 1.19 -3.97 11.62
C LYS A 224 -0.28 -4.39 11.52
N PHE A 225 -1.18 -3.67 12.19
CA PHE A 225 -2.63 -3.86 12.07
C PHE A 225 -3.21 -3.31 10.77
N ASN A 226 -2.50 -2.43 10.07
CA ASN A 226 -3.02 -1.61 8.99
C ASN A 226 -2.55 -2.15 7.64
N LEU A 227 -3.12 -3.29 7.21
CA LEU A 227 -2.71 -4.01 6.00
C LEU A 227 -2.89 -3.18 4.75
N ASN A 228 -3.93 -2.35 4.69
CA ASN A 228 -4.19 -1.48 3.56
C ASN A 228 -3.05 -0.48 3.27
N MET A 229 -2.23 -0.14 4.27
CA MET A 229 -1.00 0.64 4.06
C MET A 229 0.03 -0.13 3.23
N TYR A 230 0.18 -1.44 3.48
CA TYR A 230 1.06 -2.31 2.69
C TYR A 230 0.49 -2.53 1.28
N ASP A 231 -0.82 -2.71 1.17
CA ASP A 231 -1.55 -2.79 -0.09
C ASP A 231 -1.36 -1.55 -0.97
N SER A 232 -1.14 -0.40 -0.33
CA SER A 232 -0.91 0.89 -0.99
C SER A 232 0.52 1.13 -1.46
N ILE A 233 1.43 0.18 -1.25
CA ILE A 233 2.79 0.24 -1.80
C ILE A 233 2.72 0.15 -3.31
N VAL A 234 3.30 1.15 -3.98
CA VAL A 234 3.47 1.17 -5.42
C VAL A 234 4.83 0.60 -5.78
N THR A 235 4.84 -0.47 -6.57
CA THR A 235 6.07 -1.15 -6.96
C THR A 235 6.01 -1.62 -8.41
N MET A 236 7.09 -2.21 -8.90
CA MET A 236 7.11 -2.81 -10.22
C MET A 236 6.71 -4.28 -10.15
N PHE A 237 5.80 -4.68 -11.03
CA PHE A 237 5.49 -6.09 -11.28
C PHE A 237 6.31 -6.55 -12.48
N ALA A 238 6.79 -7.79 -12.41
CA ALA A 238 7.55 -8.44 -13.47
C ALA A 238 6.86 -9.75 -13.88
N ASP A 239 6.62 -9.89 -15.19
CA ASP A 239 6.20 -11.17 -15.79
C ASP A 239 7.44 -12.04 -16.03
N MET A 240 7.59 -13.08 -15.22
CA MET A 240 8.77 -13.94 -15.25
C MET A 240 8.77 -14.87 -16.46
N ASP A 241 7.63 -15.13 -17.12
CA ASP A 241 7.59 -15.88 -18.37
C ASP A 241 8.12 -15.04 -19.55
N VAL A 242 7.83 -13.73 -19.56
CA VAL A 242 8.43 -12.80 -20.53
C VAL A 242 9.93 -12.69 -20.32
N TYR A 243 10.37 -12.58 -19.05
CA TYR A 243 11.78 -12.53 -18.68
C TYR A 243 12.52 -13.79 -19.13
N GLU A 244 12.01 -14.98 -18.82
CA GLU A 244 12.64 -16.25 -19.20
C GLU A 244 12.70 -16.45 -20.72
N ARG A 245 11.70 -15.99 -21.46
CA ARG A 245 11.75 -16.00 -22.94
C ARG A 245 12.90 -15.12 -23.47
N ALA A 246 13.12 -13.95 -22.88
CA ALA A 246 14.23 -13.07 -23.27
C ALA A 246 15.59 -13.74 -23.01
N LYS A 247 15.75 -14.40 -21.84
CA LYS A 247 16.96 -15.19 -21.52
C LYS A 247 17.16 -16.35 -22.48
N ALA A 248 16.14 -17.18 -22.68
CA ALA A 248 16.20 -18.35 -23.55
C ALA A 248 16.52 -17.99 -25.01
N SER A 249 16.14 -16.81 -25.46
CA SER A 249 16.48 -16.29 -26.79
C SER A 249 17.92 -15.75 -26.89
N GLY A 250 18.68 -15.72 -25.80
CA GLY A 250 20.04 -15.16 -25.76
C GLY A 250 20.12 -13.64 -25.84
N LYS A 251 18.99 -12.94 -25.65
CA LYS A 251 18.95 -11.47 -25.70
C LYS A 251 19.45 -10.81 -24.41
N THR A 252 19.50 -11.55 -23.30
CA THR A 252 20.06 -11.11 -22.02
C THR A 252 20.61 -12.29 -21.24
N ASP A 253 21.67 -12.05 -20.48
CA ASP A 253 22.24 -12.94 -19.47
C ASP A 253 22.06 -12.39 -18.04
N ILE A 254 21.40 -11.24 -17.89
CA ILE A 254 21.15 -10.60 -16.61
C ILE A 254 20.28 -11.52 -15.75
N ASP A 255 20.74 -11.85 -14.54
CA ASP A 255 19.92 -12.46 -13.49
C ASP A 255 19.18 -11.36 -12.72
N LEU A 256 17.86 -11.25 -12.93
CA LEU A 256 17.06 -10.16 -12.38
C LEU A 256 17.12 -10.13 -10.84
N TYR A 257 16.88 -11.28 -10.19
CA TYR A 257 16.83 -11.33 -8.73
C TYR A 257 18.20 -11.09 -8.10
N GLN A 258 19.24 -11.71 -8.69
CA GLN A 258 20.60 -11.51 -8.20
C GLN A 258 21.05 -10.05 -8.39
N THR A 259 20.69 -9.44 -9.52
CA THR A 259 20.99 -8.03 -9.80
C THR A 259 20.35 -7.11 -8.77
N VAL A 260 19.10 -7.39 -8.37
CA VAL A 260 18.42 -6.64 -7.29
C VAL A 260 19.13 -6.86 -5.95
N LYS A 261 19.44 -8.11 -5.59
CA LYS A 261 20.14 -8.44 -4.33
C LYS A 261 21.52 -7.81 -4.23
N ASP A 262 22.25 -7.75 -5.34
CA ASP A 262 23.59 -7.14 -5.42
C ASP A 262 23.56 -5.59 -5.40
N GLY A 263 22.37 -4.97 -5.39
CA GLY A 263 22.22 -3.52 -5.47
C GLY A 263 22.55 -2.94 -6.85
N LYS A 264 22.59 -3.74 -7.90
CA LYS A 264 22.90 -3.35 -9.29
C LYS A 264 21.66 -3.13 -10.16
N TRP A 265 20.47 -3.21 -9.57
CA TRP A 265 19.23 -2.91 -10.25
C TRP A 265 19.08 -1.39 -10.40
N THR A 266 19.52 -0.87 -11.54
CA THR A 266 19.52 0.56 -11.89
C THR A 266 18.59 0.84 -13.06
N ILE A 267 18.33 2.13 -13.33
CA ILE A 267 17.53 2.57 -14.50
C ILE A 267 18.15 2.04 -15.81
N GLU A 268 19.47 2.03 -15.92
CA GLU A 268 20.16 1.48 -17.11
C GLU A 268 19.95 -0.02 -17.27
N THR A 269 20.06 -0.76 -16.17
CA THR A 269 19.84 -2.21 -16.17
C THR A 269 18.39 -2.54 -16.55
N MET A 270 17.43 -1.75 -16.04
CA MET A 270 16.02 -1.86 -16.42
C MET A 270 15.82 -1.65 -17.92
N ILE A 271 16.39 -0.58 -18.49
CA ILE A 271 16.28 -0.29 -19.93
C ILE A 271 16.88 -1.44 -20.75
N THR A 272 18.02 -1.99 -20.33
CA THR A 272 18.65 -3.14 -21.00
C THR A 272 17.71 -4.35 -21.05
N LEU A 273 17.05 -4.68 -19.93
CA LEU A 273 16.07 -5.75 -19.89
C LEU A 273 14.80 -5.44 -20.69
N MET A 274 14.32 -4.19 -20.67
CA MET A 274 13.19 -3.76 -21.50
C MET A 274 13.46 -4.01 -22.99
N GLU A 275 14.64 -3.61 -23.47
CA GLU A 275 15.04 -3.79 -24.88
C GLU A 275 15.21 -5.27 -25.24
N ALA A 276 15.71 -6.10 -24.32
CA ALA A 276 15.84 -7.54 -24.51
C ALA A 276 14.47 -8.26 -24.58
N ALA A 277 13.51 -7.80 -23.82
CA ALA A 277 12.20 -8.43 -23.72
C ALA A 277 11.24 -8.06 -24.84
N LYS A 278 11.41 -6.89 -25.47
CA LYS A 278 10.48 -6.41 -26.50
C LYS A 278 10.42 -7.34 -27.72
N VAL A 279 9.20 -7.54 -28.23
CA VAL A 279 8.95 -8.29 -29.48
C VAL A 279 7.85 -7.60 -30.27
N ASP A 280 8.17 -7.24 -31.50
CA ASP A 280 7.21 -6.87 -32.53
C ASP A 280 6.72 -8.17 -33.16
N VAL A 281 5.49 -8.58 -32.84
CA VAL A 281 4.93 -9.88 -33.21
C VAL A 281 4.45 -9.88 -34.65
N ASN A 282 3.91 -8.76 -35.13
CA ASN A 282 3.36 -8.63 -36.48
C ASN A 282 4.39 -8.13 -37.50
N GLY A 283 5.56 -7.64 -37.07
CA GLY A 283 6.68 -7.20 -37.92
C GLY A 283 6.46 -5.84 -38.60
N ASP A 284 5.55 -5.01 -38.08
CA ASP A 284 5.23 -3.71 -38.64
C ASP A 284 6.14 -2.57 -38.13
N SER A 285 7.10 -2.88 -37.29
CA SER A 285 8.06 -1.98 -36.67
C SER A 285 7.44 -1.00 -35.65
N GLN A 286 6.20 -1.27 -35.18
CA GLN A 286 5.52 -0.51 -34.11
C GLN A 286 5.07 -1.47 -33.03
N LEU A 287 5.31 -1.12 -31.76
CA LEU A 287 4.74 -1.87 -30.65
C LEU A 287 3.34 -1.35 -30.34
N THR A 288 2.34 -2.23 -30.48
CA THR A 288 0.93 -1.94 -30.20
C THR A 288 0.32 -3.00 -29.32
N PHE A 289 -0.50 -2.58 -28.35
CA PHE A 289 -1.16 -3.54 -27.42
C PHE A 289 -2.13 -4.46 -28.18
N ASP A 290 -2.95 -3.89 -29.07
CA ASP A 290 -3.94 -4.63 -29.85
C ASP A 290 -3.29 -5.54 -30.91
N GLY A 291 -2.06 -5.25 -31.31
CA GLY A 291 -1.25 -6.10 -32.19
C GLY A 291 -0.70 -7.34 -31.53
N GLY A 292 -0.83 -7.47 -30.21
CA GLY A 292 -0.29 -8.58 -29.45
C GLY A 292 1.20 -8.48 -29.17
N ASP A 293 1.80 -7.31 -29.40
CA ASP A 293 3.22 -7.09 -29.23
C ASP A 293 3.64 -7.14 -27.76
N ILE A 294 4.93 -7.43 -27.53
CA ILE A 294 5.50 -7.53 -26.18
C ILE A 294 6.34 -6.28 -25.90
N PHE A 295 5.98 -5.58 -24.86
CA PHE A 295 6.68 -4.40 -24.36
C PHE A 295 7.72 -4.76 -23.30
N GLY A 296 8.75 -3.95 -23.17
CA GLY A 296 9.67 -4.02 -22.03
C GLY A 296 9.06 -3.43 -20.75
N PHE A 297 8.35 -2.30 -20.89
CA PHE A 297 7.67 -1.64 -19.80
C PHE A 297 6.40 -0.94 -20.28
N VAL A 298 5.32 -1.12 -19.56
CA VAL A 298 4.05 -0.43 -19.81
C VAL A 298 3.58 0.34 -18.59
N THR A 299 2.93 1.47 -18.81
CA THR A 299 2.28 2.25 -17.75
C THR A 299 1.06 2.97 -18.27
N ASN A 300 0.15 3.34 -17.37
CA ASN A 300 -0.94 4.24 -17.68
C ASN A 300 -0.46 5.71 -17.69
N PRO A 301 -1.29 6.66 -18.12
CA PRO A 301 -0.90 8.07 -18.19
C PRO A 301 -0.84 8.79 -16.84
N ASN A 302 -1.12 8.11 -15.71
CA ASN A 302 -0.99 8.72 -14.40
C ASN A 302 0.49 8.89 -13.99
N VAL A 303 0.74 9.74 -13.00
CA VAL A 303 2.09 10.10 -12.59
C VAL A 303 2.77 9.07 -11.66
N LEU A 304 2.11 7.98 -11.27
CA LEU A 304 2.65 7.05 -10.27
C LEU A 304 3.94 6.38 -10.72
N SER A 305 4.00 5.95 -11.99
CA SER A 305 5.22 5.32 -12.52
C SER A 305 6.40 6.29 -12.55
N GLN A 306 6.15 7.54 -12.96
CA GLN A 306 7.17 8.58 -12.98
C GLN A 306 7.68 8.89 -11.56
N LEU A 307 6.76 8.97 -10.60
CA LEU A 307 7.10 9.16 -9.19
C LEU A 307 7.90 7.98 -8.63
N GLY A 308 7.60 6.75 -9.06
CA GLY A 308 8.35 5.57 -8.66
C GLY A 308 9.84 5.68 -8.95
N PHE A 309 10.24 6.22 -10.10
CA PHE A 309 11.66 6.46 -10.42
C PHE A 309 12.28 7.56 -9.56
N ILE A 310 11.49 8.57 -9.16
CA ILE A 310 11.97 9.66 -8.29
C ILE A 310 12.19 9.14 -6.87
N TYR A 311 11.22 8.38 -6.33
CA TYR A 311 11.37 7.72 -5.02
C TYR A 311 12.42 6.61 -5.06
N GLY A 312 12.51 5.87 -6.16
CA GLY A 312 13.57 4.89 -6.42
C GLY A 312 14.96 5.49 -6.30
N ALA A 313 15.12 6.76 -6.69
CA ALA A 313 16.36 7.53 -6.52
C ALA A 313 16.49 8.21 -5.14
N GLY A 314 15.64 7.88 -4.16
CA GLY A 314 15.72 8.42 -2.79
C GLY A 314 15.23 9.87 -2.61
N ILE A 315 14.53 10.45 -3.59
CA ILE A 315 14.04 11.82 -3.52
C ILE A 315 12.64 11.83 -2.90
N LYS A 316 12.49 12.53 -1.76
CA LYS A 316 11.18 12.82 -1.12
C LYS A 316 10.67 14.21 -1.55
N SER A 317 9.37 14.42 -1.52
CA SER A 317 8.74 15.71 -1.89
C SER A 317 8.63 16.70 -0.74
N VAL A 318 8.56 16.20 0.47
CA VAL A 318 8.55 16.98 1.71
C VAL A 318 9.64 16.44 2.63
N LEU A 319 10.46 17.35 3.13
CA LEU A 319 11.51 17.05 4.12
C LEU A 319 11.08 17.56 5.48
N LYS A 320 11.85 17.26 6.52
CA LYS A 320 11.77 17.90 7.81
C LYS A 320 13.00 18.75 8.05
N ASP A 321 12.81 19.88 8.72
CA ASP A 321 13.89 20.73 9.17
C ASP A 321 14.41 20.30 10.57
N GLU A 322 15.40 21.02 11.09
CA GLU A 322 16.02 20.77 12.40
C GLU A 322 15.05 20.94 13.59
N ASN A 323 13.91 21.60 13.37
CA ASN A 323 12.87 21.81 14.37
C ASN A 323 11.71 20.78 14.24
N ASP A 324 11.91 19.72 13.46
CA ASP A 324 10.89 18.71 13.14
C ASP A 324 9.64 19.31 12.47
N GLN A 325 9.82 20.37 11.65
CA GLN A 325 8.76 21.00 10.87
C GLN A 325 8.85 20.60 9.41
N TYR A 326 7.71 20.57 8.71
CA TYR A 326 7.71 20.27 7.29
C TYR A 326 8.40 21.36 6.47
N SER A 327 9.30 20.93 5.61
CA SER A 327 10.05 21.76 4.70
C SER A 327 9.86 21.31 3.25
N SER A 328 9.47 22.25 2.40
CA SER A 328 9.43 22.03 0.95
C SER A 328 10.84 21.84 0.38
N LEU A 329 10.94 21.18 -0.77
CA LEU A 329 12.18 21.13 -1.53
C LEU A 329 12.61 22.54 -1.95
N THR A 330 13.84 22.91 -1.62
CA THR A 330 14.47 24.17 -2.00
C THR A 330 15.88 23.89 -2.56
N LYS A 331 16.51 24.90 -3.15
CA LYS A 331 17.89 24.76 -3.63
C LYS A 331 18.90 24.55 -2.52
N GLU A 332 18.53 24.95 -1.30
CA GLU A 332 19.38 24.92 -0.12
C GLU A 332 19.34 23.55 0.58
N ASN A 333 18.22 22.82 0.47
CA ASN A 333 18.03 21.55 1.18
C ASN A 333 18.09 20.31 0.28
N ILE A 334 18.33 20.46 -1.05
CA ILE A 334 18.55 19.37 -1.98
C ILE A 334 19.69 19.65 -2.95
N ASP A 335 20.32 18.60 -3.45
CA ASP A 335 21.21 18.69 -4.62
C ASP A 335 20.38 18.79 -5.91
N ALA A 336 20.21 20.02 -6.38
CA ALA A 336 19.44 20.29 -7.59
C ALA A 336 20.07 19.66 -8.87
N THR A 337 21.38 19.44 -8.87
CA THR A 337 22.08 18.77 -9.97
C THR A 337 21.73 17.28 -9.97
N TYR A 338 21.77 16.64 -8.80
CA TYR A 338 21.36 15.25 -8.64
C TYR A 338 19.91 15.03 -9.10
N VAL A 339 18.96 15.83 -8.59
CA VAL A 339 17.55 15.72 -9.00
C VAL A 339 17.36 15.94 -10.49
N SER A 340 18.07 16.89 -11.08
CA SER A 340 18.02 17.12 -12.53
C SER A 340 18.53 15.91 -13.32
N ASN A 341 19.63 15.31 -12.89
CA ASN A 341 20.17 14.10 -13.51
C ASN A 341 19.23 12.89 -13.37
N VAL A 342 18.58 12.73 -12.21
CA VAL A 342 17.55 11.70 -11.99
C VAL A 342 16.37 11.88 -12.96
N ILE A 343 15.87 13.11 -13.12
CA ILE A 343 14.79 13.42 -14.08
C ILE A 343 15.19 13.02 -15.49
N ASP A 344 16.38 13.40 -15.95
CA ASP A 344 16.84 13.09 -17.30
C ASP A 344 17.03 11.59 -17.53
N LYS A 345 17.57 10.89 -16.53
CA LYS A 345 17.76 9.44 -16.56
C LYS A 345 16.42 8.70 -16.55
N ALA A 346 15.49 9.07 -15.65
CA ALA A 346 14.14 8.51 -15.63
C ALA A 346 13.39 8.76 -16.96
N ALA A 347 13.52 9.96 -17.54
CA ALA A 347 12.91 10.27 -18.83
C ALA A 347 13.42 9.37 -19.98
N SER A 348 14.60 8.76 -19.88
CA SER A 348 15.10 7.83 -20.87
C SER A 348 14.30 6.53 -20.94
N VAL A 349 13.71 6.08 -19.82
CA VAL A 349 12.80 4.94 -19.78
C VAL A 349 11.59 5.18 -20.69
N PHE A 350 10.98 6.36 -20.58
CA PHE A 350 9.78 6.76 -21.32
C PHE A 350 10.07 7.11 -22.79
N LYS A 351 11.34 7.22 -23.15
CA LYS A 351 11.80 7.41 -24.55
C LYS A 351 12.27 6.12 -25.20
N SER A 352 12.40 5.02 -24.44
CA SER A 352 12.81 3.73 -24.98
C SER A 352 11.78 3.21 -25.99
N PRO A 353 12.21 2.65 -27.13
CA PRO A 353 11.31 1.99 -28.08
C PRO A 353 10.69 0.69 -27.51
N ALA A 354 11.07 0.27 -26.33
CA ALA A 354 10.47 -0.84 -25.58
C ALA A 354 9.41 -0.38 -24.57
N PHE A 355 9.14 0.93 -24.50
CA PHE A 355 8.12 1.50 -23.62
C PHE A 355 6.78 1.63 -24.33
N GLY A 356 5.67 1.35 -23.59
CA GLY A 356 4.30 1.58 -24.03
C GLY A 356 3.48 2.35 -23.01
N GLN A 357 2.81 3.43 -23.45
CA GLN A 357 1.81 4.11 -22.64
C GLN A 357 0.42 3.63 -23.07
N ILE A 358 -0.27 2.90 -22.19
CA ILE A 358 -1.57 2.29 -22.47
C ILE A 358 -2.55 2.61 -21.33
N GLY A 359 -3.85 2.41 -21.56
CA GLY A 359 -4.86 2.69 -20.52
C GLY A 359 -4.64 1.86 -19.25
N GLU A 360 -5.14 2.35 -18.10
CA GLU A 360 -4.91 1.72 -16.79
C GLU A 360 -5.26 0.23 -16.76
N LEU A 361 -6.45 -0.12 -17.23
CA LEU A 361 -6.88 -1.50 -17.34
C LEU A 361 -5.97 -2.33 -18.25
N ASN A 362 -5.51 -1.78 -19.36
CA ASN A 362 -4.63 -2.46 -20.30
C ASN A 362 -3.23 -2.68 -19.73
N THR A 363 -2.75 -1.86 -18.78
CA THR A 363 -1.46 -2.12 -18.12
C THR A 363 -1.49 -3.41 -17.30
N VAL A 364 -2.59 -3.70 -16.61
CA VAL A 364 -2.77 -4.94 -15.86
C VAL A 364 -2.94 -6.11 -16.82
N LYS A 365 -3.78 -5.95 -17.85
CA LYS A 365 -3.99 -6.97 -18.91
C LYS A 365 -2.70 -7.29 -19.68
N ALA A 366 -1.84 -6.32 -19.91
CA ALA A 366 -0.59 -6.54 -20.62
C ALA A 366 0.30 -7.56 -19.91
N VAL A 367 0.42 -7.47 -18.58
CA VAL A 367 1.16 -8.47 -17.79
C VAL A 367 0.39 -9.80 -17.76
N ALA A 368 -0.92 -9.78 -17.49
CA ALA A 368 -1.72 -11.00 -17.48
C ALA A 368 -1.69 -11.76 -18.82
N ASN A 369 -1.55 -11.06 -19.94
CA ASN A 369 -1.46 -11.65 -21.29
C ASN A 369 -0.02 -12.00 -21.72
N GLY A 370 1.01 -11.70 -20.92
CA GLY A 370 2.41 -11.89 -21.32
C GLY A 370 2.88 -10.90 -22.39
N GLN A 371 2.27 -9.70 -22.43
CA GLN A 371 2.56 -8.63 -23.39
C GLN A 371 3.46 -7.53 -22.80
N ALA A 372 3.90 -7.65 -21.55
CA ALA A 372 4.84 -6.72 -20.95
C ALA A 372 5.75 -7.43 -19.96
N LEU A 373 7.06 -7.09 -19.96
CA LEU A 373 7.97 -7.56 -18.92
C LEU A 373 7.68 -6.87 -17.60
N PHE A 374 7.55 -5.56 -17.62
CA PHE A 374 7.34 -4.75 -16.41
C PHE A 374 6.08 -3.89 -16.52
N ASN A 375 5.41 -3.68 -15.41
CA ASN A 375 4.47 -2.60 -15.22
C ASN A 375 4.55 -2.04 -13.78
N THR A 376 3.87 -0.93 -13.50
CA THR A 376 3.77 -0.34 -12.17
C THR A 376 2.40 -0.59 -11.61
N GLN A 377 2.31 -1.18 -10.41
CA GLN A 377 1.06 -1.51 -9.74
C GLN A 377 1.15 -1.34 -8.23
N TRP A 378 0.00 -1.39 -7.56
CA TRP A 378 -0.13 -1.49 -6.11
C TRP A 378 -0.07 -2.94 -5.67
N LEU A 379 0.48 -3.22 -4.48
CA LEU A 379 0.55 -4.60 -3.95
C LEU A 379 -0.83 -5.25 -3.78
N ILE A 380 -1.88 -4.48 -3.52
CA ILE A 380 -3.25 -4.99 -3.42
C ILE A 380 -3.66 -5.82 -4.66
N ARG A 381 -3.10 -5.52 -5.83
CA ARG A 381 -3.38 -6.26 -7.07
C ARG A 381 -2.94 -7.72 -7.04
N LEU A 382 -2.13 -8.11 -6.08
CA LEU A 382 -1.69 -9.50 -5.93
C LEU A 382 -2.75 -10.39 -5.29
N HIS A 383 -3.56 -9.87 -4.36
CA HIS A 383 -4.46 -10.69 -3.55
C HIS A 383 -5.92 -10.23 -3.53
N SER A 384 -6.23 -9.07 -4.10
CA SER A 384 -7.61 -8.58 -4.20
C SER A 384 -8.21 -8.98 -5.53
N ASP A 385 -9.05 -10.02 -5.49
CA ASP A 385 -9.64 -10.62 -6.69
C ASP A 385 -10.79 -9.83 -7.29
N GLU A 386 -11.53 -9.05 -6.49
CA GLU A 386 -12.78 -8.42 -6.96
C GLU A 386 -12.56 -7.46 -8.13
N GLU A 387 -11.53 -6.62 -8.08
CA GLU A 387 -11.27 -5.69 -9.17
C GLU A 387 -10.70 -6.41 -10.39
N LEU A 388 -9.85 -7.43 -10.19
CA LEU A 388 -9.29 -8.23 -11.28
C LEU A 388 -10.36 -9.10 -11.93
N ILE A 389 -11.22 -9.75 -11.13
CA ILE A 389 -12.33 -10.59 -11.61
C ILE A 389 -13.32 -9.75 -12.41
N ASN A 390 -13.71 -8.57 -11.93
CA ASN A 390 -14.62 -7.67 -12.62
C ASN A 390 -14.09 -7.24 -14.00
N TYR A 391 -12.78 -7.25 -14.19
CA TYR A 391 -12.13 -6.93 -15.47
C TYR A 391 -11.72 -8.18 -16.27
N GLY A 392 -12.03 -9.38 -15.78
CA GLY A 392 -11.65 -10.64 -16.43
C GLY A 392 -10.12 -10.84 -16.47
N ILE A 393 -9.42 -10.41 -15.44
CA ILE A 393 -7.97 -10.56 -15.29
C ILE A 393 -7.72 -11.63 -14.24
N ASP A 394 -6.94 -12.63 -14.61
CA ASP A 394 -6.56 -13.74 -13.75
C ASP A 394 -5.02 -13.87 -13.74
N PHE A 395 -4.45 -13.79 -12.54
CA PHE A 395 -3.02 -14.02 -12.31
C PHE A 395 -2.69 -15.41 -11.76
N SER A 396 -3.69 -16.25 -11.46
CA SER A 396 -3.48 -17.53 -10.78
C SER A 396 -2.53 -18.49 -11.51
N GLU A 397 -2.48 -18.40 -12.85
CA GLU A 397 -1.58 -19.22 -13.69
C GLU A 397 -0.36 -18.43 -14.19
N LYS A 398 -0.13 -17.23 -13.68
CA LYS A 398 0.96 -16.35 -14.13
C LYS A 398 2.12 -16.38 -13.16
N ARG A 399 3.32 -16.38 -13.72
CA ARG A 399 4.54 -16.27 -12.94
C ARG A 399 4.88 -14.79 -12.71
N ILE A 400 4.22 -14.20 -11.72
CA ILE A 400 4.40 -12.79 -11.36
C ILE A 400 5.41 -12.68 -10.22
N SER A 401 6.32 -11.72 -10.34
CA SER A 401 7.20 -11.24 -9.28
C SER A 401 6.97 -9.76 -9.04
N VAL A 402 7.38 -9.27 -7.87
CA VAL A 402 7.50 -7.85 -7.57
C VAL A 402 8.97 -7.50 -7.41
N ILE A 403 9.36 -6.29 -7.81
CA ILE A 403 10.72 -5.79 -7.62
C ILE A 403 10.67 -4.31 -7.24
N PRO A 404 11.65 -3.79 -6.48
CA PRO A 404 11.68 -2.36 -6.16
C PRO A 404 11.86 -1.52 -7.42
N PHE A 405 11.52 -0.23 -7.36
CA PHE A 405 11.95 0.69 -8.42
C PHE A 405 13.48 0.70 -8.53
N PRO A 406 14.01 0.85 -9.74
CA PRO A 406 15.46 0.85 -9.94
C PRO A 406 16.11 2.08 -9.30
N LYS A 407 17.33 1.90 -8.81
CA LYS A 407 18.18 3.00 -8.32
C LYS A 407 18.62 3.90 -9.46
N TYR A 408 19.00 5.13 -9.11
CA TYR A 408 19.66 6.05 -10.03
C TYR A 408 21.02 5.52 -10.48
N SER A 409 21.81 4.98 -9.55
CA SER A 409 23.13 4.39 -9.81
C SER A 409 23.45 3.28 -8.81
N GLU A 410 24.51 2.50 -9.06
CA GLU A 410 24.96 1.45 -8.15
C GLU A 410 25.48 1.99 -6.81
N GLU A 411 26.05 3.20 -6.80
CA GLU A 411 26.54 3.87 -5.59
C GLU A 411 25.43 4.29 -4.63
N GLN A 412 24.17 4.35 -5.08
CA GLN A 412 23.05 4.58 -4.18
C GLN A 412 22.90 3.35 -3.27
N GLU A 413 22.92 3.56 -1.94
CA GLU A 413 22.93 2.45 -0.97
C GLU A 413 21.63 1.66 -0.96
N GLU A 414 20.47 2.34 -0.87
CA GLU A 414 19.18 1.71 -0.69
C GLU A 414 18.27 1.89 -1.90
N TYR A 415 17.37 0.93 -2.09
CA TYR A 415 16.21 1.09 -2.96
C TYR A 415 15.19 2.04 -2.33
N GLY A 416 14.36 2.65 -3.15
CA GLY A 416 13.22 3.44 -2.72
C GLY A 416 11.95 2.96 -3.39
N THR A 417 10.92 2.73 -2.57
CA THR A 417 9.56 2.42 -3.00
C THR A 417 8.63 3.32 -2.20
N PHE A 418 7.48 3.68 -2.69
CA PHE A 418 6.62 4.61 -1.97
C PHE A 418 5.23 4.05 -1.68
N ILE A 419 4.67 4.51 -0.56
CA ILE A 419 3.30 4.22 -0.17
C ILE A 419 2.41 5.36 -0.66
N CYS A 420 1.48 5.06 -1.56
CA CYS A 420 0.58 6.07 -2.08
C CYS A 420 -0.53 6.41 -1.06
N ASN A 421 -1.27 7.48 -1.34
CA ASN A 421 -2.30 8.03 -0.46
C ASN A 421 -3.64 7.22 -0.45
N ARG A 422 -3.56 5.91 -0.62
CA ARG A 422 -4.73 5.00 -0.61
C ARG A 422 -4.86 4.20 0.69
N GLY A 423 -3.90 4.30 1.59
CA GLY A 423 -3.97 3.68 2.91
C GLY A 423 -4.97 4.38 3.84
N TYR A 424 -5.39 3.66 4.88
CA TYR A 424 -6.33 4.14 5.90
C TYR A 424 -5.61 4.34 7.24
N PRO A 425 -4.91 5.45 7.48
CA PRO A 425 -4.29 5.69 8.77
C PRO A 425 -5.33 5.77 9.88
N LEU A 426 -4.94 5.32 11.07
CA LEU A 426 -5.79 5.37 12.25
C LEU A 426 -5.67 6.72 12.95
N MET A 427 -6.80 7.31 13.29
CA MET A 427 -6.97 8.50 14.11
C MET A 427 -7.79 8.15 15.35
N VAL A 428 -7.57 8.86 16.46
CA VAL A 428 -8.30 8.67 17.71
C VAL A 428 -9.36 9.76 17.87
N SER A 429 -10.60 9.38 18.14
CA SER A 429 -11.71 10.31 18.34
C SER A 429 -11.51 11.15 19.61
N LYS A 430 -11.97 12.40 19.59
CA LYS A 430 -12.06 13.24 20.80
C LYS A 430 -13.15 12.79 21.78
N SER A 431 -14.06 11.90 21.35
CA SER A 431 -15.13 11.38 22.19
C SER A 431 -14.70 10.24 23.12
N ILE A 432 -13.44 9.79 23.06
CA ILE A 432 -12.96 8.74 23.97
C ILE A 432 -13.16 9.17 25.42
N THR A 433 -13.62 8.23 26.25
CA THR A 433 -13.89 8.49 27.67
C THR A 433 -12.79 8.03 28.62
N ASP A 434 -11.86 7.21 28.10
CA ASP A 434 -10.73 6.64 28.86
C ASP A 434 -9.47 6.63 27.98
N ALA A 435 -8.63 7.63 28.18
CA ALA A 435 -7.40 7.80 27.41
C ALA A 435 -6.39 6.67 27.70
N THR A 436 -6.31 6.21 28.95
CA THR A 436 -5.40 5.13 29.36
C THR A 436 -5.79 3.81 28.70
N ALA A 437 -7.06 3.42 28.80
CA ALA A 437 -7.53 2.21 28.14
C ALA A 437 -7.40 2.29 26.61
N THR A 438 -7.59 3.47 26.01
CA THR A 438 -7.42 3.67 24.56
C THR A 438 -5.96 3.50 24.14
N ALA A 439 -5.01 4.09 24.88
CA ALA A 439 -3.58 3.92 24.63
C ALA A 439 -3.15 2.45 24.75
N GLN A 440 -3.50 1.81 25.87
CA GLN A 440 -3.20 0.40 26.11
C GLN A 440 -3.83 -0.52 25.05
N PHE A 441 -5.05 -0.21 24.59
CA PHE A 441 -5.68 -0.99 23.52
C PHE A 441 -4.90 -0.88 22.22
N LEU A 442 -4.45 0.30 21.83
CA LEU A 442 -3.67 0.49 20.61
C LEU A 442 -2.35 -0.28 20.66
N GLU A 443 -1.68 -0.30 21.81
CA GLU A 443 -0.44 -1.05 22.02
C GLU A 443 -0.68 -2.57 21.88
N VAL A 444 -1.65 -3.13 22.61
CA VAL A 444 -1.91 -4.58 22.56
C VAL A 444 -2.46 -4.99 21.19
N PHE A 445 -3.25 -4.13 20.54
CA PHE A 445 -3.76 -4.38 19.20
C PHE A 445 -2.64 -4.38 18.14
N GLY A 446 -1.69 -3.45 18.28
CA GLY A 446 -0.47 -3.40 17.46
C GLY A 446 0.38 -4.65 17.63
N TYR A 447 0.70 -5.01 18.89
CA TYR A 447 1.48 -6.20 19.20
C TYR A 447 0.87 -7.49 18.63
N HIS A 448 -0.39 -7.77 18.91
CA HIS A 448 -1.03 -8.98 18.40
C HIS A 448 -1.20 -8.97 16.88
N SER A 449 -1.29 -7.80 16.27
CA SER A 449 -1.29 -7.70 14.81
C SER A 449 0.08 -8.02 14.21
N GLU A 450 1.17 -7.60 14.85
CA GLU A 450 2.53 -7.97 14.45
C GLU A 450 2.77 -9.48 14.56
N MET A 451 2.25 -10.11 15.60
CA MET A 451 2.48 -11.53 15.88
C MET A 451 1.55 -12.48 15.12
N LEU A 452 0.30 -12.09 14.85
CA LEU A 452 -0.74 -13.00 14.37
C LEU A 452 -1.35 -12.61 13.02
N LEU A 453 -1.34 -11.33 12.65
CA LEU A 453 -1.98 -10.85 11.42
C LEU A 453 -0.95 -10.61 10.31
N TYR A 454 0.05 -9.80 10.58
CA TYR A 454 1.03 -9.39 9.58
C TYR A 454 1.84 -10.58 8.99
N PRO A 455 2.28 -11.58 9.76
CA PRO A 455 2.98 -12.73 9.21
C PRO A 455 2.11 -13.56 8.24
N GLU A 456 0.81 -13.72 8.52
CA GLU A 456 -0.09 -14.46 7.64
C GLU A 456 -0.43 -13.67 6.36
N TYR A 457 -0.51 -12.33 6.46
CA TYR A 457 -0.62 -11.47 5.27
C TYR A 457 0.61 -11.63 4.35
N ILE A 458 1.81 -11.54 4.88
CA ILE A 458 3.06 -11.74 4.10
C ILE A 458 3.12 -13.15 3.52
N LYS A 459 2.77 -14.16 4.31
CA LYS A 459 2.74 -15.56 3.86
C LYS A 459 1.73 -15.75 2.73
N CYS A 460 0.54 -15.18 2.83
CA CYS A 460 -0.48 -15.23 1.77
C CYS A 460 0.11 -14.72 0.44
N ILE A 461 0.72 -13.53 0.45
CA ILE A 461 1.31 -12.95 -0.76
C ILE A 461 2.45 -13.85 -1.29
N LYS A 462 3.38 -14.27 -0.44
CA LYS A 462 4.54 -15.07 -0.85
C LYS A 462 4.17 -16.44 -1.41
N THR A 463 3.16 -17.10 -0.83
CA THR A 463 2.85 -18.49 -1.18
C THR A 463 1.68 -18.67 -2.14
N GLN A 464 0.82 -17.67 -2.28
CA GLN A 464 -0.38 -17.75 -3.12
C GLN A 464 -0.39 -16.82 -4.32
N CYS A 465 0.42 -15.73 -4.27
CA CYS A 465 0.36 -14.69 -5.29
C CYS A 465 1.65 -14.54 -6.09
N LEU A 466 2.80 -14.91 -5.52
CA LEU A 466 4.11 -14.80 -6.17
C LEU A 466 4.57 -16.14 -6.75
N CYS A 467 5.38 -16.07 -7.80
CA CYS A 467 5.69 -17.23 -8.62
C CYS A 467 6.70 -18.22 -8.01
N ASP A 468 7.57 -17.76 -7.11
CA ASP A 468 8.66 -18.56 -6.51
C ASP A 468 9.25 -17.88 -5.26
N ASP A 469 10.15 -18.60 -4.58
CA ASP A 469 10.83 -18.10 -3.37
C ASP A 469 11.69 -16.85 -3.66
N GLY A 470 12.28 -16.74 -4.84
CA GLY A 470 13.02 -15.55 -5.25
C GLY A 470 12.15 -14.32 -5.34
N ALA A 471 10.92 -14.46 -5.84
CA ALA A 471 9.93 -13.39 -5.83
C ALA A 471 9.53 -12.99 -4.39
N GLY A 472 9.49 -13.97 -3.47
CA GLY A 472 9.30 -13.73 -2.04
C GLY A 472 10.43 -12.91 -1.42
N GLU A 473 11.70 -13.17 -1.79
CA GLU A 473 12.85 -12.34 -1.38
C GLU A 473 12.76 -10.91 -1.95
N MET A 474 12.29 -10.77 -3.18
CA MET A 474 12.07 -9.45 -3.79
C MET A 474 10.98 -8.66 -3.06
N LEU A 475 9.90 -9.32 -2.62
CA LEU A 475 8.87 -8.69 -1.78
C LEU A 475 9.49 -8.14 -0.49
N ASP A 476 10.38 -8.87 0.17
CA ASP A 476 11.04 -8.39 1.40
C ASP A 476 11.85 -7.10 1.13
N ILE A 477 12.53 -7.02 -0.01
CA ILE A 477 13.27 -5.82 -0.42
C ILE A 477 12.28 -4.66 -0.69
N VAL A 478 11.17 -4.92 -1.39
CA VAL A 478 10.12 -3.92 -1.64
C VAL A 478 9.57 -3.37 -0.34
N LEU A 479 9.18 -4.24 0.61
CA LEU A 479 8.62 -3.85 1.90
C LEU A 479 9.63 -3.04 2.74
N LYS A 480 10.90 -3.44 2.74
CA LYS A 480 11.98 -2.73 3.43
C LYS A 480 12.25 -1.36 2.82
N SER A 481 12.10 -1.23 1.51
CA SER A 481 12.35 0.01 0.77
C SER A 481 11.16 0.98 0.75
N ALA A 482 9.98 0.55 1.22
CA ALA A 482 8.78 1.37 1.21
C ALA A 482 8.90 2.57 2.15
N ARG A 483 8.57 3.75 1.65
CA ARG A 483 8.67 5.02 2.36
C ARG A 483 7.38 5.81 2.23
N CYS A 484 7.02 6.49 3.30
CA CYS A 484 5.95 7.47 3.32
C CYS A 484 6.48 8.85 2.94
N ASP A 485 5.68 9.62 2.22
CA ASP A 485 5.97 11.02 1.94
C ASP A 485 4.72 11.87 2.17
N TYR A 486 4.81 12.77 3.13
CA TYR A 486 3.72 13.66 3.49
C TYR A 486 3.15 14.43 2.29
N GLY A 487 4.02 14.81 1.35
CA GLY A 487 3.61 15.58 0.18
C GLY A 487 2.69 14.82 -0.77
N ILE A 488 2.84 13.50 -0.95
CA ILE A 488 1.90 12.68 -1.74
C ILE A 488 0.51 12.69 -1.10
N TRP A 489 0.46 12.54 0.23
CA TRP A 489 -0.79 12.37 0.95
C TRP A 489 -1.56 13.67 1.15
N ASN A 490 -0.87 14.81 1.22
CA ASN A 490 -1.49 16.10 1.54
C ASN A 490 -1.78 17.00 0.33
N GLY A 491 -1.50 16.55 -0.89
CA GLY A 491 -1.73 17.36 -2.08
C GLY A 491 -0.91 18.65 -2.18
N SER A 492 -0.02 18.92 -1.18
CA SER A 492 0.93 20.04 -1.22
C SER A 492 2.10 19.80 -2.19
N THR A 493 1.93 18.82 -3.05
CA THR A 493 2.93 18.19 -3.93
C THR A 493 3.20 18.91 -5.23
N GLY A 494 2.92 20.19 -5.31
CA GLY A 494 3.15 20.94 -6.56
C GLY A 494 4.56 20.78 -7.13
N VAL A 495 5.57 20.51 -6.30
CA VAL A 495 6.94 20.24 -6.75
C VAL A 495 7.06 18.85 -7.34
N ILE A 496 6.60 17.80 -6.62
CA ILE A 496 6.76 16.41 -7.08
C ILE A 496 5.98 16.12 -8.36
N ASN A 497 4.76 16.65 -8.50
CA ASN A 497 3.97 16.48 -9.72
C ASN A 497 4.68 17.11 -10.92
N ARG A 498 5.29 18.29 -10.75
CA ARG A 498 6.10 18.93 -11.81
C ARG A 498 7.33 18.12 -12.18
N ILE A 499 7.96 17.47 -11.21
CA ILE A 499 9.06 16.53 -11.48
C ILE A 499 8.55 15.37 -12.33
N GLY A 500 7.42 14.76 -11.96
CA GLY A 500 6.79 13.70 -12.77
C GLY A 500 6.46 14.14 -14.20
N GLU A 501 5.91 15.34 -14.39
CA GLU A 501 5.66 15.94 -15.71
C GLU A 501 6.96 16.12 -16.54
N MET A 502 8.07 16.52 -15.89
CA MET A 502 9.37 16.64 -16.55
C MET A 502 9.88 15.28 -17.01
N VAL A 503 9.74 14.24 -16.19
CA VAL A 503 10.09 12.87 -16.55
C VAL A 503 9.30 12.42 -17.78
N THR A 504 7.98 12.59 -17.78
CA THR A 504 7.12 12.17 -18.91
C THR A 504 7.42 12.96 -20.17
N SER A 505 7.52 14.30 -20.07
CA SER A 505 7.74 15.16 -21.24
C SER A 505 9.18 15.13 -21.75
N GLY A 506 10.12 14.67 -20.91
CA GLY A 506 11.57 14.74 -21.19
C GLY A 506 12.10 16.17 -21.31
N LYS A 507 11.37 17.16 -20.76
CA LYS A 507 11.74 18.59 -20.74
C LYS A 507 12.11 18.99 -19.32
N ASN A 508 13.39 18.85 -18.98
CA ASN A 508 13.89 19.16 -17.67
C ASN A 508 14.13 20.68 -17.50
N ASN A 509 13.35 21.29 -16.64
CA ASN A 509 13.52 22.68 -16.22
C ASN A 509 13.48 22.81 -14.67
N PHE A 510 13.94 21.79 -13.97
CA PHE A 510 13.81 21.60 -12.53
C PHE A 510 14.26 22.83 -11.72
N ALA A 511 15.45 23.38 -12.01
CA ALA A 511 16.00 24.52 -11.29
C ALA A 511 15.08 25.75 -11.32
N LYS A 512 14.36 25.96 -12.44
CA LYS A 512 13.39 27.06 -12.56
C LYS A 512 12.08 26.71 -11.84
N ALA A 513 11.60 25.47 -12.00
CA ALA A 513 10.36 25.01 -11.44
C ALA A 513 10.40 25.02 -9.89
N ILE A 514 11.48 24.55 -9.29
CA ILE A 514 11.64 24.53 -7.84
C ILE A 514 11.63 25.95 -7.25
N ALA A 515 12.32 26.89 -7.88
CA ALA A 515 12.37 28.29 -7.41
C ALA A 515 10.98 28.95 -7.35
N SER A 516 10.07 28.55 -8.25
CA SER A 516 8.70 29.09 -8.28
C SER A 516 7.72 28.33 -7.41
N ALA A 517 7.91 27.02 -7.23
CA ALA A 517 6.97 26.14 -6.52
C ALA A 517 7.24 26.04 -5.01
N SER A 518 8.51 26.07 -4.60
CA SER A 518 8.91 25.87 -3.19
C SER A 518 8.22 26.82 -2.24
N LYS A 519 8.15 28.09 -2.57
CA LYS A 519 7.51 29.11 -1.71
C LYS A 519 6.01 28.83 -1.50
N THR A 520 5.31 28.45 -2.55
CA THR A 520 3.85 28.13 -2.47
C THR A 520 3.66 26.83 -1.69
N CYS A 521 4.50 25.83 -1.95
CA CYS A 521 4.49 24.58 -1.23
C CYS A 521 4.75 24.79 0.27
N GLN A 522 5.78 25.57 0.64
CA GLN A 522 6.08 25.88 2.03
C GLN A 522 4.90 26.59 2.72
N SER A 523 4.32 27.61 2.09
CA SER A 523 3.16 28.29 2.66
C SER A 523 1.95 27.35 2.89
N THR A 524 1.80 26.34 2.04
CA THR A 524 0.76 25.31 2.21
C THR A 524 1.09 24.39 3.39
N LEU A 525 2.34 23.97 3.52
CA LEU A 525 2.82 23.15 4.64
C LEU A 525 2.65 23.88 5.97
N ASP A 526 3.05 25.15 6.05
CA ASP A 526 2.90 25.99 7.24
C ASP A 526 1.44 26.12 7.66
N SER A 527 0.56 26.41 6.71
CA SER A 527 -0.89 26.50 6.96
C SER A 527 -1.47 25.16 7.40
N THR A 528 -0.97 24.06 6.87
CA THR A 528 -1.42 22.72 7.23
C THR A 528 -0.97 22.35 8.64
N MET A 529 0.29 22.60 9.00
CA MET A 529 0.80 22.37 10.36
C MET A 529 -0.01 23.18 11.38
N GLN A 530 -0.23 24.48 11.13
CA GLN A 530 -1.04 25.35 11.98
C GLN A 530 -2.47 24.82 12.13
N THR A 531 -3.10 24.43 11.01
CA THR A 531 -4.49 23.94 10.99
C THR A 531 -4.60 22.62 11.74
N THR A 532 -3.66 21.69 11.54
CA THR A 532 -3.63 20.39 12.22
C THR A 532 -3.46 20.58 13.72
N TYR A 533 -2.49 21.37 14.15
CA TYR A 533 -2.27 21.70 15.57
C TYR A 533 -3.54 22.30 16.20
N THR A 534 -4.15 23.30 15.54
CA THR A 534 -5.35 23.97 16.07
C THR A 534 -6.54 23.01 16.16
N LYS A 535 -6.71 22.12 15.18
CA LYS A 535 -7.83 21.17 15.15
C LYS A 535 -7.67 20.01 16.12
N THR A 536 -6.43 19.58 16.42
CA THR A 536 -6.17 18.42 17.27
C THR A 536 -5.89 18.77 18.73
N LYS A 537 -5.77 20.04 19.06
CA LYS A 537 -5.57 20.59 20.40
C LYS A 537 -6.70 20.29 21.37
#